data_918376621198d50c222a21f8c8966420
#
_entry.id   918376621198d50c222a21f8c8966420
#
_cell.length_a   1.000
_cell.length_b   1.000
_cell.length_c   1.000
_cell.angle_alpha   90.00
_cell.angle_beta   90.00
_cell.angle_gamma   90.00
#
_symmetry.space_group_name_H-M   'P 1'
#
loop_
_entity.id
_entity.type
_entity.pdbx_description
1 polymer ?
#
loop_
_entity_poly.entity_id
_entity_poly.type
_entity_poly.pdbx_seq_one_letter_code
_entity_poly.pdbx_strand_id
1 'polypeptide(L)'
;MKKILVLGHKGMLGNAVCKYFGSKNDYEVLAGTNRFGTDEFITELNNSDADFIINCIGIIPQKKPTVEEYKSINVDLPVFLETLGTKIVHPSTDCEFSGTIDKTKKYTKQDVRDAADDYGNSKAVISKLIEDSFKNTKIIRTSIIGHEQSSAVALLDWFLSQNGSVNGYSNHYWNGITTLQWAKLCEEMINNWDNFPTLNQYGTEEIRSKYDLLNDIKSVYGKDINITPFETPTSVNKCLLSDKAIPDITTQLSELKTFYGK
;
A
#
# COMPACT_ATOMS: atom_id res chain seq x y z
N MET A 1 -2.05 -22.28 14.52
CA MET A 1 -1.17 -21.40 13.71
C MET A 1 -1.92 -21.12 12.40
N LYS A 2 -2.11 -19.86 12.03
CA LYS A 2 -2.77 -19.51 10.77
C LYS A 2 -1.75 -19.56 9.63
N LYS A 3 -2.12 -20.14 8.50
CA LYS A 3 -1.27 -20.23 7.30
C LYS A 3 -1.58 -19.08 6.36
N ILE A 4 -0.58 -18.27 6.01
CA ILE A 4 -0.71 -17.06 5.19
C ILE A 4 0.15 -17.22 3.95
N LEU A 5 -0.47 -17.11 2.76
CA LEU A 5 0.25 -17.00 1.50
C LEU A 5 0.41 -15.52 1.13
N VAL A 6 1.64 -15.06 1.01
CA VAL A 6 1.96 -13.68 0.58
C VAL A 6 2.37 -13.71 -0.89
N LEU A 7 1.51 -13.14 -1.74
CA LEU A 7 1.82 -12.94 -3.15
C LEU A 7 2.59 -11.63 -3.34
N GLY A 8 3.64 -11.64 -4.18
CA GLY A 8 4.46 -10.44 -4.41
C GLY A 8 5.47 -10.14 -3.29
N HIS A 9 5.97 -11.15 -2.60
CA HIS A 9 6.88 -11.07 -1.45
C HIS A 9 8.18 -10.27 -1.69
N LYS A 10 8.60 -10.09 -2.95
CA LYS A 10 9.80 -9.31 -3.33
C LYS A 10 9.52 -7.81 -3.45
N GLY A 11 8.26 -7.40 -3.52
CA GLY A 11 7.87 -5.99 -3.57
C GLY A 11 7.97 -5.30 -2.20
N MET A 12 7.92 -3.96 -2.19
CA MET A 12 8.00 -3.13 -0.98
C MET A 12 7.00 -3.58 0.11
N LEU A 13 5.72 -3.73 -0.24
CA LEU A 13 4.69 -4.16 0.71
C LEU A 13 4.85 -5.63 1.10
N GLY A 14 4.99 -6.52 0.11
CA GLY A 14 5.07 -7.95 0.35
C GLY A 14 6.28 -8.35 1.21
N ASN A 15 7.40 -7.67 1.06
CA ASN A 15 8.57 -7.86 1.92
C ASN A 15 8.27 -7.49 3.38
N ALA A 16 7.67 -6.32 3.61
CA ALA A 16 7.29 -5.90 4.96
C ALA A 16 6.31 -6.88 5.61
N VAL A 17 5.32 -7.35 4.84
CA VAL A 17 4.33 -8.35 5.28
C VAL A 17 5.00 -9.67 5.65
N CYS A 18 5.84 -10.23 4.77
CA CYS A 18 6.57 -11.47 5.07
C CYS A 18 7.45 -11.35 6.32
N LYS A 19 8.20 -10.24 6.45
CA LYS A 19 9.05 -9.99 7.60
C LYS A 19 8.24 -9.85 8.88
N TYR A 20 7.11 -9.12 8.83
CA TYR A 20 6.25 -8.89 9.98
C TYR A 20 5.61 -10.18 10.50
N PHE A 21 4.90 -10.91 9.64
CA PHE A 21 4.24 -12.16 10.04
C PHE A 21 5.24 -13.28 10.34
N GLY A 22 6.37 -13.33 9.61
CA GLY A 22 7.44 -14.30 9.86
C GLY A 22 8.18 -14.11 11.19
N SER A 23 8.05 -12.94 11.84
CA SER A 23 8.58 -12.71 13.19
C SER A 23 7.67 -13.22 14.33
N LYS A 24 6.50 -13.76 14.00
CA LYS A 24 5.47 -14.17 14.95
C LYS A 24 5.24 -15.68 14.93
N ASN A 25 5.08 -16.30 16.09
CA ASN A 25 4.90 -17.73 16.22
C ASN A 25 3.47 -18.22 15.87
N ASP A 26 2.51 -17.30 15.74
CA ASP A 26 1.11 -17.64 15.49
C ASP A 26 0.79 -17.86 14.00
N TYR A 27 1.75 -17.59 13.14
CA TYR A 27 1.61 -17.65 11.69
C TYR A 27 2.64 -18.53 11.01
N GLU A 28 2.20 -19.30 10.00
CA GLU A 28 3.04 -19.92 9.00
C GLU A 28 2.98 -19.07 7.74
N VAL A 29 4.12 -18.55 7.28
CA VAL A 29 4.18 -17.63 6.12
C VAL A 29 4.75 -18.35 4.92
N LEU A 30 3.94 -18.47 3.87
CA LEU A 30 4.33 -18.95 2.56
C LEU A 30 4.56 -17.76 1.62
N ALA A 31 5.63 -17.77 0.87
CA ALA A 31 5.92 -16.74 -0.14
C ALA A 31 5.58 -17.27 -1.53
N GLY A 32 4.58 -16.66 -2.19
CA GLY A 32 4.25 -16.98 -3.58
C GLY A 32 5.35 -16.54 -4.53
N THR A 33 5.85 -17.46 -5.34
CA THR A 33 7.04 -17.26 -6.20
C THR A 33 6.72 -17.23 -7.68
N ASN A 34 5.61 -17.81 -8.10
CA ASN A 34 5.21 -17.95 -9.48
C ASN A 34 4.46 -16.72 -10.01
N ARG A 35 4.41 -16.57 -11.32
CA ARG A 35 3.78 -15.43 -11.98
C ARG A 35 2.33 -15.74 -12.31
N PHE A 36 1.45 -14.76 -12.07
CA PHE A 36 0.06 -14.84 -12.54
C PHE A 36 0.00 -15.11 -14.05
N GLY A 37 -0.91 -16.00 -14.43
CA GLY A 37 -1.10 -16.44 -15.81
C GLY A 37 -0.28 -17.69 -16.21
N THR A 38 0.44 -18.31 -15.28
CA THR A 38 1.14 -19.58 -15.50
C THR A 38 0.47 -20.73 -14.75
N ASP A 39 0.64 -21.95 -15.23
CA ASP A 39 0.10 -23.16 -14.57
C ASP A 39 0.76 -23.41 -13.21
N GLU A 40 2.03 -23.03 -13.07
CA GLU A 40 2.77 -23.10 -11.82
C GLU A 40 2.17 -22.18 -10.75
N PHE A 41 1.66 -21.01 -11.13
CA PHE A 41 0.97 -20.10 -10.21
C PHE A 41 -0.33 -20.72 -9.67
N ILE A 42 -1.11 -21.34 -10.55
CA ILE A 42 -2.36 -22.02 -10.17
C ILE A 42 -2.05 -23.22 -9.26
N THR A 43 -1.02 -24.00 -9.59
CA THR A 43 -0.57 -25.12 -8.79
C THR A 43 -0.08 -24.69 -7.40
N GLU A 44 0.69 -23.59 -7.32
CA GLU A 44 1.17 -23.02 -6.06
C GLU A 44 0.00 -22.59 -5.16
N LEU A 45 -1.00 -21.91 -5.70
CA LEU A 45 -2.19 -21.51 -4.97
C LEU A 45 -2.98 -22.69 -4.42
N ASN A 46 -3.26 -23.68 -5.27
CA ASN A 46 -4.04 -24.86 -4.90
C ASN A 46 -3.32 -25.72 -3.83
N ASN A 47 -1.99 -25.78 -3.87
CA ASN A 47 -1.19 -26.55 -2.92
C ASN A 47 -0.82 -25.78 -1.66
N SER A 48 -1.11 -24.48 -1.58
CA SER A 48 -0.72 -23.65 -0.45
C SER A 48 -1.47 -24.00 0.84
N ASP A 49 -2.70 -24.50 0.73
CA ASP A 49 -3.60 -24.78 1.86
C ASP A 49 -3.63 -23.59 2.85
N ALA A 50 -3.64 -22.37 2.30
CA ALA A 50 -3.58 -21.14 3.08
C ALA A 50 -4.96 -20.74 3.62
N ASP A 51 -4.99 -20.38 4.90
CA ASP A 51 -6.19 -19.78 5.52
C ASP A 51 -6.47 -18.37 4.97
N PHE A 52 -5.39 -17.66 4.62
CA PHE A 52 -5.44 -16.29 4.09
C PHE A 52 -4.43 -16.09 2.96
N ILE A 53 -4.85 -15.33 1.95
CA ILE A 53 -3.95 -14.80 0.92
C ILE A 53 -3.79 -13.29 1.16
N ILE A 54 -2.55 -12.80 1.25
CA ILE A 54 -2.25 -11.37 1.23
C ILE A 54 -1.71 -11.04 -0.16
N ASN A 55 -2.55 -10.38 -0.98
CA ASN A 55 -2.16 -10.04 -2.34
C ASN A 55 -1.36 -8.73 -2.37
N CYS A 56 -0.04 -8.80 -2.35
CA CYS A 56 0.85 -7.66 -2.53
C CYS A 56 1.36 -7.50 -3.97
N ILE A 57 0.80 -8.26 -4.93
CA ILE A 57 1.09 -8.05 -6.35
C ILE A 57 0.30 -6.84 -6.83
N GLY A 58 0.99 -5.94 -7.51
CA GLY A 58 0.42 -4.79 -8.16
C GLY A 58 1.42 -4.15 -9.11
N ILE A 59 0.93 -3.52 -10.16
CA ILE A 59 1.78 -2.77 -11.08
C ILE A 59 1.51 -1.28 -10.91
N ILE A 60 2.59 -0.49 -10.87
CA ILE A 60 2.58 0.93 -10.51
C ILE A 60 3.15 1.78 -11.65
N PRO A 61 2.82 3.10 -11.72
CA PRO A 61 3.22 3.97 -12.85
C PRO A 61 4.71 4.03 -13.12
N GLN A 62 5.54 3.88 -12.09
CA GLN A 62 7.00 3.93 -12.20
C GLN A 62 7.58 2.85 -13.13
N LYS A 63 6.85 1.76 -13.34
CA LYS A 63 7.22 0.69 -14.29
C LYS A 63 6.76 0.96 -15.73
N LYS A 64 6.04 2.07 -15.97
CA LYS A 64 5.50 2.49 -17.27
C LYS A 64 4.71 1.38 -18.00
N PRO A 65 3.75 0.73 -17.33
CA PRO A 65 2.98 -0.36 -17.93
C PRO A 65 1.99 0.15 -18.98
N THR A 66 1.53 -0.77 -19.82
CA THR A 66 0.40 -0.53 -20.72
C THR A 66 -0.93 -0.61 -19.96
N VAL A 67 -2.02 -0.17 -20.61
CA VAL A 67 -3.38 -0.28 -20.05
C VAL A 67 -3.75 -1.77 -19.84
N GLU A 68 -3.35 -2.65 -20.76
CA GLU A 68 -3.58 -4.10 -20.69
C GLU A 68 -2.83 -4.73 -19.50
N GLU A 69 -1.61 -4.28 -19.24
CA GLU A 69 -0.84 -4.74 -18.07
C GLU A 69 -1.48 -4.28 -16.76
N TYR A 70 -1.99 -3.03 -16.68
CA TYR A 70 -2.78 -2.58 -15.54
C TYR A 70 -4.03 -3.44 -15.36
N LYS A 71 -4.77 -3.71 -16.42
CA LYS A 71 -5.96 -4.56 -16.37
C LYS A 71 -5.61 -5.96 -15.87
N SER A 72 -4.62 -6.61 -16.48
CA SER A 72 -4.23 -7.98 -16.14
C SER A 72 -3.82 -8.11 -14.67
N ILE A 73 -2.96 -7.21 -14.18
CA ILE A 73 -2.37 -7.36 -12.84
C ILE A 73 -3.24 -6.72 -11.75
N ASN A 74 -3.79 -5.53 -12.00
CA ASN A 74 -4.53 -4.82 -10.95
C ASN A 74 -6.01 -5.19 -10.90
N VAL A 75 -6.58 -5.78 -11.99
CA VAL A 75 -8.00 -6.15 -12.05
C VAL A 75 -8.19 -7.65 -12.18
N ASP A 76 -7.64 -8.30 -13.23
CA ASP A 76 -7.93 -9.69 -13.53
C ASP A 76 -7.36 -10.65 -12.47
N LEU A 77 -6.17 -10.37 -11.91
CA LEU A 77 -5.59 -11.16 -10.83
C LEU A 77 -6.48 -11.18 -9.57
N PRO A 78 -6.92 -10.04 -8.99
CA PRO A 78 -7.84 -10.08 -7.84
C PRO A 78 -9.16 -10.79 -8.14
N VAL A 79 -9.72 -10.64 -9.35
CA VAL A 79 -10.92 -11.38 -9.79
C VAL A 79 -10.67 -12.89 -9.78
N PHE A 80 -9.53 -13.32 -10.31
CA PHE A 80 -9.14 -14.73 -10.28
C PHE A 80 -8.96 -15.24 -8.84
N LEU A 81 -8.28 -14.48 -7.97
CA LEU A 81 -8.06 -14.88 -6.57
C LEU A 81 -9.38 -15.07 -5.81
N GLU A 82 -10.39 -14.22 -6.04
CA GLU A 82 -11.70 -14.37 -5.41
C GLU A 82 -12.37 -15.73 -5.73
N THR A 83 -12.09 -16.31 -6.92
CA THR A 83 -12.65 -17.62 -7.31
C THR A 83 -12.16 -18.79 -6.47
N LEU A 84 -11.05 -18.60 -5.73
CA LEU A 84 -10.48 -19.65 -4.88
C LEU A 84 -11.27 -19.88 -3.60
N GLY A 85 -12.14 -18.95 -3.19
CA GLY A 85 -12.90 -19.03 -1.95
C GLY A 85 -12.09 -18.82 -0.67
N THR A 86 -10.78 -18.60 -0.77
CA THR A 86 -9.89 -18.29 0.36
C THR A 86 -10.07 -16.82 0.77
N LYS A 87 -9.93 -16.51 2.06
CA LYS A 87 -9.97 -15.14 2.57
C LYS A 87 -8.79 -14.32 2.06
N ILE A 88 -9.03 -13.13 1.49
CA ILE A 88 -8.02 -12.32 0.82
C ILE A 88 -7.96 -10.92 1.41
N VAL A 89 -6.76 -10.44 1.75
CA VAL A 89 -6.49 -9.02 2.02
C VAL A 89 -5.86 -8.40 0.79
N HIS A 90 -6.51 -7.34 0.26
CA HIS A 90 -6.09 -6.65 -0.96
C HIS A 90 -5.75 -5.18 -0.68
N PRO A 91 -4.56 -4.69 -1.07
CA PRO A 91 -4.19 -3.29 -0.94
C PRO A 91 -4.85 -2.45 -2.01
N SER A 92 -5.43 -1.31 -1.63
CA SER A 92 -5.78 -0.25 -2.55
C SER A 92 -5.09 1.06 -2.20
N THR A 93 -5.41 2.13 -2.90
CA THR A 93 -4.59 3.35 -2.96
C THR A 93 -5.45 4.62 -2.88
N ASP A 94 -4.86 5.72 -2.39
CA ASP A 94 -5.36 7.07 -2.50
C ASP A 94 -5.43 7.57 -3.96
N CYS A 95 -4.73 6.92 -4.89
CA CYS A 95 -4.79 7.23 -6.32
C CYS A 95 -6.12 6.88 -7.00
N GLU A 96 -7.05 6.22 -6.28
CA GLU A 96 -8.45 6.12 -6.73
C GLU A 96 -9.12 7.51 -6.86
N PHE A 97 -8.51 8.55 -6.27
CA PHE A 97 -8.98 9.93 -6.30
C PHE A 97 -8.05 10.84 -7.10
N SER A 98 -8.63 11.87 -7.75
CA SER A 98 -7.88 12.84 -8.55
C SER A 98 -6.93 13.72 -7.73
N GLY A 99 -7.29 14.01 -6.49
CA GLY A 99 -6.55 14.91 -5.61
C GLY A 99 -6.91 16.38 -5.76
N THR A 100 -8.08 16.69 -6.30
CA THR A 100 -8.54 18.07 -6.57
C THR A 100 -9.27 18.73 -5.40
N ILE A 101 -9.36 18.07 -4.25
CA ILE A 101 -10.01 18.64 -3.06
C ILE A 101 -9.13 19.69 -2.36
N ASP A 102 -9.76 20.54 -1.56
CA ASP A 102 -9.06 21.54 -0.73
C ASP A 102 -8.03 20.88 0.20
N LYS A 103 -6.92 21.57 0.43
CA LYS A 103 -5.79 21.09 1.24
C LYS A 103 -6.14 20.71 2.68
N THR A 104 -7.26 21.21 3.21
CA THR A 104 -7.73 20.92 4.57
C THR A 104 -8.69 19.74 4.65
N LYS A 105 -9.12 19.21 3.49
CA LYS A 105 -10.09 18.12 3.41
C LYS A 105 -9.41 16.76 3.24
N LYS A 106 -10.17 15.72 3.52
CA LYS A 106 -9.79 14.33 3.31
C LYS A 106 -10.90 13.60 2.55
N TYR A 107 -10.54 12.73 1.62
CA TYR A 107 -11.50 11.86 0.94
C TYR A 107 -12.09 10.84 1.90
N THR A 108 -13.40 10.70 1.82
CA THR A 108 -14.17 9.66 2.53
C THR A 108 -14.32 8.41 1.64
N LYS A 109 -14.84 7.33 2.20
CA LYS A 109 -15.18 6.12 1.42
C LYS A 109 -16.33 6.34 0.43
N GLN A 110 -17.17 7.33 0.68
CA GLN A 110 -18.34 7.67 -0.12
C GLN A 110 -18.05 8.63 -1.28
N ASP A 111 -16.87 9.26 -1.29
CA ASP A 111 -16.51 10.17 -2.37
C ASP A 111 -16.34 9.42 -3.70
N VAL A 112 -16.65 10.12 -4.77
CA VAL A 112 -16.54 9.57 -6.13
C VAL A 112 -15.08 9.28 -6.45
N ARG A 113 -14.81 8.08 -6.92
CA ARG A 113 -13.49 7.69 -7.41
C ARG A 113 -13.29 8.28 -8.80
N ASP A 114 -12.56 9.38 -8.84
CA ASP A 114 -12.33 10.21 -10.03
C ASP A 114 -10.85 10.21 -10.43
N ALA A 115 -10.22 9.04 -10.39
CA ALA A 115 -8.80 8.86 -10.65
C ALA A 115 -8.29 9.63 -11.87
N ALA A 116 -7.09 10.20 -11.75
CA ALA A 116 -6.50 11.06 -12.78
C ALA A 116 -5.67 10.29 -13.83
N ASP A 117 -5.40 9.00 -13.61
CA ASP A 117 -4.55 8.18 -14.47
C ASP A 117 -5.02 6.71 -14.55
N ASP A 118 -4.43 5.94 -15.47
CA ASP A 118 -4.80 4.53 -15.71
C ASP A 118 -4.52 3.64 -14.50
N TYR A 119 -3.49 3.95 -13.71
CA TYR A 119 -3.21 3.25 -12.46
C TYR A 119 -4.36 3.42 -11.47
N GLY A 120 -4.69 4.66 -11.16
CA GLY A 120 -5.79 4.98 -10.24
C GLY A 120 -7.12 4.40 -10.74
N ASN A 121 -7.40 4.51 -12.05
CA ASN A 121 -8.57 3.92 -12.67
C ASN A 121 -8.63 2.40 -12.48
N SER A 122 -7.52 1.67 -12.71
CA SER A 122 -7.46 0.22 -12.52
C SER A 122 -7.76 -0.16 -11.07
N LYS A 123 -7.24 0.60 -10.10
CA LYS A 123 -7.48 0.38 -8.67
C LYS A 123 -8.92 0.76 -8.25
N ALA A 124 -9.48 1.83 -8.81
CA ALA A 124 -10.87 2.23 -8.57
C ALA A 124 -11.87 1.18 -9.08
N VAL A 125 -11.63 0.64 -10.29
CA VAL A 125 -12.45 -0.41 -10.88
C VAL A 125 -12.47 -1.66 -10.02
N ILE A 126 -11.31 -2.17 -9.62
CA ILE A 126 -11.28 -3.41 -8.80
C ILE A 126 -11.81 -3.17 -7.40
N SER A 127 -11.55 -2.04 -6.76
CA SER A 127 -12.10 -1.71 -5.44
C SER A 127 -13.64 -1.69 -5.48
N LYS A 128 -14.22 -1.08 -6.51
CA LYS A 128 -15.67 -1.07 -6.70
C LYS A 128 -16.24 -2.48 -6.90
N LEU A 129 -15.58 -3.29 -7.73
CA LEU A 129 -16.02 -4.67 -7.99
C LEU A 129 -15.96 -5.54 -6.72
N ILE A 130 -14.90 -5.37 -5.91
CA ILE A 130 -14.77 -6.07 -4.62
C ILE A 130 -15.91 -5.67 -3.67
N GLU A 131 -16.19 -4.38 -3.55
CA GLU A 131 -17.27 -3.89 -2.68
C GLU A 131 -18.66 -4.39 -3.10
N ASP A 132 -18.91 -4.46 -4.41
CA ASP A 132 -20.23 -4.81 -4.95
C ASP A 132 -20.50 -6.32 -4.97
N SER A 133 -19.45 -7.15 -5.12
CA SER A 133 -19.66 -8.54 -5.56
C SER A 133 -18.80 -9.59 -4.85
N PHE A 134 -17.64 -9.24 -4.26
CA PHE A 134 -16.74 -10.22 -3.67
C PHE A 134 -17.18 -10.56 -2.23
N LYS A 135 -16.96 -11.81 -1.84
CA LYS A 135 -17.34 -12.33 -0.51
C LYS A 135 -16.13 -12.63 0.37
N ASN A 136 -15.00 -12.95 -0.28
CA ASN A 136 -13.80 -13.44 0.40
C ASN A 136 -12.68 -12.39 0.46
N THR A 137 -12.84 -11.26 -0.23
CA THR A 137 -11.80 -10.21 -0.29
C THR A 137 -12.17 -9.00 0.55
N LYS A 138 -11.22 -8.52 1.36
CA LYS A 138 -11.30 -7.23 2.06
C LYS A 138 -10.17 -6.31 1.62
N ILE A 139 -10.48 -5.02 1.54
CA ILE A 139 -9.57 -3.98 1.04
C ILE A 139 -8.99 -3.18 2.21
N ILE A 140 -7.69 -2.90 2.14
CA ILE A 140 -7.04 -1.83 2.89
C ILE A 140 -6.65 -0.73 1.89
N ARG A 141 -7.43 0.37 1.85
CA ARG A 141 -7.15 1.55 1.03
C ARG A 141 -6.29 2.54 1.82
N THR A 142 -5.12 2.85 1.33
CA THR A 142 -4.21 3.83 1.91
C THR A 142 -3.09 4.18 0.92
N SER A 143 -2.35 5.25 1.18
CA SER A 143 -1.05 5.48 0.56
C SER A 143 0.04 4.89 1.44
N ILE A 144 1.07 4.27 0.85
CA ILE A 144 2.12 3.60 1.63
C ILE A 144 3.52 4.09 1.28
N ILE A 145 4.38 4.13 2.31
CA ILE A 145 5.83 4.26 2.15
C ILE A 145 6.55 3.13 2.90
N GLY A 146 7.70 2.71 2.40
CA GLY A 146 8.47 1.63 3.03
C GLY A 146 9.79 1.38 2.33
N HIS A 147 10.55 0.43 2.86
CA HIS A 147 11.81 0.00 2.26
C HIS A 147 11.60 -1.02 1.15
N GLU A 148 12.34 -0.87 0.06
CA GLU A 148 12.44 -1.81 -1.05
C GLU A 148 13.62 -2.78 -0.83
N GLN A 149 13.54 -3.99 -1.39
CA GLN A 149 14.63 -4.96 -1.26
C GLN A 149 15.79 -4.72 -2.23
N SER A 150 15.45 -4.33 -3.46
CA SER A 150 16.42 -4.36 -4.57
C SER A 150 16.37 -3.11 -5.46
N SER A 151 15.60 -2.11 -5.09
CA SER A 151 15.48 -0.85 -5.83
C SER A 151 15.40 0.34 -4.87
N ALA A 152 15.51 1.53 -5.40
CA ALA A 152 15.30 2.79 -4.68
C ALA A 152 14.41 3.71 -5.53
N VAL A 153 13.26 3.19 -5.98
CA VAL A 153 12.31 3.89 -6.83
C VAL A 153 11.17 4.49 -6.00
N ALA A 154 10.78 3.81 -4.91
CA ALA A 154 9.79 4.32 -3.98
C ALA A 154 10.35 5.46 -3.12
N LEU A 155 9.48 6.37 -2.70
CA LEU A 155 9.84 7.65 -2.09
C LEU A 155 10.88 7.55 -0.97
N LEU A 156 10.74 6.60 -0.05
CA LEU A 156 11.63 6.47 1.11
C LEU A 156 13.06 6.15 0.69
N ASP A 157 13.27 5.05 -0.02
CA ASP A 157 14.62 4.63 -0.40
C ASP A 157 15.20 5.52 -1.51
N TRP A 158 14.36 6.06 -2.41
CA TRP A 158 14.77 7.12 -3.32
C TRP A 158 15.35 8.31 -2.55
N PHE A 159 14.65 8.83 -1.55
CA PHE A 159 15.12 9.97 -0.76
C PHE A 159 16.40 9.64 0.02
N LEU A 160 16.45 8.46 0.65
CA LEU A 160 17.63 8.04 1.40
C LEU A 160 18.87 7.83 0.51
N SER A 161 18.68 7.55 -0.78
CA SER A 161 19.78 7.42 -1.75
C SER A 161 20.30 8.77 -2.27
N GLN A 162 19.54 9.87 -2.11
CA GLN A 162 19.94 11.18 -2.61
C GLN A 162 21.08 11.80 -1.78
N ASN A 163 21.85 12.68 -2.41
CA ASN A 163 22.89 13.46 -1.76
C ASN A 163 22.80 14.92 -2.18
N GLY A 164 23.34 15.83 -1.35
CA GLY A 164 23.36 17.26 -1.64
C GLY A 164 22.02 17.93 -1.42
N SER A 165 21.16 17.99 -2.43
CA SER A 165 19.89 18.74 -2.36
C SER A 165 18.81 18.08 -3.20
N VAL A 166 17.56 18.14 -2.70
CA VAL A 166 16.34 17.70 -3.40
C VAL A 166 15.22 18.73 -3.26
N ASN A 167 14.28 18.70 -4.20
CA ASN A 167 13.03 19.46 -4.08
C ASN A 167 11.96 18.63 -3.36
N GLY A 168 11.27 19.25 -2.41
CA GLY A 168 10.08 18.70 -1.77
C GLY A 168 8.84 19.49 -2.20
N TYR A 169 7.82 18.83 -2.73
CA TYR A 169 6.58 19.50 -3.14
C TYR A 169 5.82 20.03 -1.93
N SER A 170 5.68 21.36 -1.79
CA SER A 170 5.00 22.02 -0.68
C SER A 170 3.47 22.10 -0.84
N ASN A 171 2.95 21.84 -2.04
CA ASN A 171 1.53 21.83 -2.38
C ASN A 171 0.99 20.47 -2.83
N HIS A 172 1.74 19.38 -2.59
CA HIS A 172 1.26 18.01 -2.76
C HIS A 172 1.08 17.36 -1.38
N TYR A 173 -0.15 17.11 -0.99
CA TYR A 173 -0.53 16.67 0.35
C TYR A 173 -0.72 15.15 0.43
N TRP A 174 -0.34 14.61 1.57
CA TRP A 174 -0.28 13.19 1.85
C TRP A 174 -0.56 12.92 3.34
N ASN A 175 -1.21 11.81 3.66
CA ASN A 175 -1.41 11.33 5.01
C ASN A 175 -1.40 9.79 5.10
N GLY A 176 -0.60 9.14 4.27
CA GLY A 176 -0.52 7.67 4.23
C GLY A 176 0.18 7.07 5.46
N ILE A 177 0.52 5.79 5.35
CA ILE A 177 1.11 4.99 6.43
C ILE A 177 2.37 4.27 5.95
N THR A 178 3.14 3.71 6.89
CA THR A 178 4.27 2.84 6.53
C THR A 178 3.79 1.42 6.17
N THR A 179 4.61 0.68 5.41
CA THR A 179 4.36 -0.73 5.11
C THR A 179 4.30 -1.61 6.36
N LEU A 180 5.02 -1.25 7.43
CA LEU A 180 4.90 -1.92 8.73
C LEU A 180 3.54 -1.67 9.37
N GLN A 181 3.05 -0.43 9.36
CA GLN A 181 1.72 -0.11 9.88
C GLN A 181 0.62 -0.82 9.07
N TRP A 182 0.80 -0.92 7.75
CA TRP A 182 -0.10 -1.69 6.90
C TRP A 182 -0.15 -3.17 7.32
N ALA A 183 1.01 -3.79 7.60
CA ALA A 183 1.08 -5.18 8.06
C ALA A 183 0.39 -5.38 9.42
N LYS A 184 0.52 -4.42 10.36
CA LYS A 184 -0.20 -4.43 11.65
C LYS A 184 -1.72 -4.37 11.46
N LEU A 185 -2.21 -3.51 10.55
CA LEU A 185 -3.64 -3.42 10.21
C LEU A 185 -4.15 -4.69 9.54
N CYS A 186 -3.35 -5.29 8.67
CA CYS A 186 -3.65 -6.57 8.05
C CYS A 186 -3.78 -7.69 9.10
N GLU A 187 -2.90 -7.76 10.07
CA GLU A 187 -3.00 -8.73 11.18
C GLU A 187 -4.27 -8.53 11.99
N GLU A 188 -4.60 -7.30 12.34
CA GLU A 188 -5.83 -7.00 13.06
C GLU A 188 -7.07 -7.46 12.28
N MET A 189 -7.09 -7.21 10.96
CA MET A 189 -8.16 -7.66 10.08
C MET A 189 -8.24 -9.20 10.01
N ILE A 190 -7.11 -9.90 9.85
CA ILE A 190 -7.05 -11.36 9.83
C ILE A 190 -7.57 -11.97 11.15
N ASN A 191 -7.24 -11.33 12.28
CA ASN A 191 -7.66 -11.82 13.59
C ASN A 191 -9.11 -11.53 13.94
N ASN A 192 -9.73 -10.54 13.29
CA ASN A 192 -11.10 -10.11 13.54
C ASN A 192 -11.91 -10.05 12.24
N TRP A 193 -11.70 -10.98 11.34
CA TRP A 193 -12.20 -10.95 9.96
C TRP A 193 -13.65 -10.56 9.82
N ASP A 194 -14.55 -11.19 10.58
CA ASP A 194 -15.99 -11.00 10.43
C ASP A 194 -16.47 -9.62 10.92
N ASN A 195 -15.67 -8.92 11.71
CA ASN A 195 -15.97 -7.59 12.25
C ASN A 195 -15.51 -6.45 11.33
N PHE A 196 -14.69 -6.74 10.30
CA PHE A 196 -14.23 -5.72 9.37
C PHE A 196 -15.16 -5.61 8.16
N PRO A 197 -15.48 -4.39 7.68
CA PRO A 197 -16.18 -4.20 6.41
C PRO A 197 -15.31 -4.63 5.23
N THR A 198 -15.89 -4.73 4.04
CA THR A 198 -15.16 -5.05 2.80
C THR A 198 -14.10 -3.98 2.49
N LEU A 199 -14.46 -2.69 2.58
CA LEU A 199 -13.53 -1.58 2.39
C LEU A 199 -13.15 -0.96 3.73
N ASN A 200 -11.84 -0.91 3.99
CA ASN A 200 -11.22 -0.25 5.13
C ASN A 200 -10.27 0.83 4.62
N GLN A 201 -10.39 2.04 5.14
CA GLN A 201 -9.62 3.20 4.69
C GLN A 201 -8.80 3.77 5.85
N TYR A 202 -7.51 4.02 5.60
CA TYR A 202 -6.59 4.50 6.62
C TYR A 202 -5.70 5.62 6.14
N GLY A 203 -5.44 6.55 7.06
CA GLY A 203 -4.50 7.66 6.90
C GLY A 203 -4.18 8.25 8.26
N THR A 204 -3.05 8.91 8.39
CA THR A 204 -2.72 9.65 9.61
C THR A 204 -3.69 10.84 9.80
N GLU A 205 -3.83 11.29 11.07
CA GLU A 205 -4.66 12.46 11.35
C GLU A 205 -4.09 13.71 10.68
N GLU A 206 -2.78 13.88 10.73
CA GLU A 206 -2.12 15.04 10.16
C GLU A 206 -1.93 14.91 8.65
N ILE A 207 -2.26 15.98 7.95
CA ILE A 207 -1.93 16.17 6.52
C ILE A 207 -0.51 16.71 6.44
N ARG A 208 0.35 16.02 5.68
CA ARG A 208 1.72 16.46 5.39
C ARG A 208 1.84 16.87 3.93
N SER A 209 2.55 17.95 3.62
CA SER A 209 3.05 18.12 2.27
C SER A 209 4.16 17.10 1.99
N LYS A 210 4.48 16.84 0.73
CA LYS A 210 5.65 15.99 0.40
C LYS A 210 6.95 16.61 0.92
N TYR A 211 7.03 17.94 0.99
CA TYR A 211 8.15 18.66 1.62
C TYR A 211 8.26 18.31 3.11
N ASP A 212 7.15 18.39 3.87
CA ASP A 212 7.14 18.05 5.29
C ASP A 212 7.47 16.58 5.52
N LEU A 213 6.90 15.67 4.72
CA LEU A 213 7.20 14.23 4.79
C LEU A 213 8.69 13.93 4.57
N LEU A 214 9.35 14.61 3.62
CA LEU A 214 10.80 14.45 3.42
C LEU A 214 11.60 14.97 4.62
N ASN A 215 11.16 16.05 5.28
CA ASN A 215 11.77 16.55 6.51
C ASN A 215 11.58 15.58 7.69
N ASP A 216 10.40 14.96 7.81
CA ASP A 216 10.15 13.92 8.81
C ASP A 216 11.10 12.72 8.59
N ILE A 217 11.23 12.24 7.34
CA ILE A 217 12.17 11.16 6.98
C ILE A 217 13.62 11.56 7.27
N LYS A 218 14.03 12.78 6.87
CA LYS A 218 15.35 13.32 7.15
C LYS A 218 15.67 13.25 8.63
N SER A 219 14.74 13.73 9.48
CA SER A 219 14.91 13.76 10.93
C SER A 219 15.04 12.36 11.52
N VAL A 220 14.12 11.46 11.20
CA VAL A 220 14.08 10.09 11.75
C VAL A 220 15.30 9.27 11.33
N TYR A 221 15.71 9.38 10.07
CA TYR A 221 16.84 8.59 9.55
C TYR A 221 18.20 9.26 9.76
N GLY A 222 18.25 10.51 10.23
CA GLY A 222 19.49 11.25 10.41
C GLY A 222 20.19 11.56 9.08
N LYS A 223 19.42 11.78 8.00
CA LYS A 223 19.96 12.03 6.66
C LYS A 223 20.46 13.47 6.55
N ASP A 224 21.73 13.65 6.19
CA ASP A 224 22.30 14.96 5.88
C ASP A 224 22.04 15.33 4.42
N ILE A 225 20.99 16.12 4.18
CA ILE A 225 20.55 16.56 2.85
C ILE A 225 19.80 17.88 2.96
N ASN A 226 19.94 18.77 1.99
CA ASN A 226 19.14 19.97 1.89
C ASN A 226 17.82 19.69 1.15
N ILE A 227 16.69 20.13 1.71
CA ILE A 227 15.38 19.98 1.08
C ILE A 227 14.84 21.38 0.79
N THR A 228 14.62 21.67 -0.49
CA THR A 228 14.08 22.97 -0.94
C THR A 228 12.58 22.83 -1.20
N PRO A 229 11.73 23.69 -0.61
CA PRO A 229 10.30 23.66 -0.92
C PRO A 229 10.09 24.05 -2.38
N PHE A 230 9.19 23.32 -3.05
CA PHE A 230 8.87 23.53 -4.46
C PHE A 230 7.36 23.45 -4.67
N GLU A 231 6.77 24.47 -5.28
CA GLU A 231 5.37 24.48 -5.66
C GLU A 231 5.19 24.13 -7.13
N THR A 232 4.30 23.18 -7.41
CA THR A 232 3.83 22.90 -8.77
C THR A 232 2.67 23.84 -9.14
N PRO A 233 2.39 24.05 -10.43
CA PRO A 233 1.26 24.89 -10.86
C PRO A 233 -0.10 24.41 -10.32
N THR A 234 -0.24 23.10 -10.06
CA THR A 234 -1.47 22.50 -9.55
C THR A 234 -1.22 21.87 -8.19
N SER A 235 -2.03 22.24 -7.20
CA SER A 235 -2.03 21.56 -5.90
C SER A 235 -2.70 20.20 -6.00
N VAL A 236 -2.17 19.21 -5.27
CA VAL A 236 -2.72 17.85 -5.22
C VAL A 236 -2.92 17.43 -3.77
N ASN A 237 -4.13 17.03 -3.41
CA ASN A 237 -4.45 16.50 -2.09
C ASN A 237 -5.20 15.17 -2.21
N LYS A 238 -4.51 14.05 -1.95
CA LYS A 238 -5.09 12.69 -1.95
C LYS A 238 -5.25 12.13 -0.54
N CYS A 239 -5.31 12.99 0.48
CA CYS A 239 -5.44 12.56 1.86
C CYS A 239 -6.77 11.85 2.12
N LEU A 240 -6.72 10.78 2.91
CA LEU A 240 -7.85 9.92 3.22
C LEU A 240 -8.34 10.13 4.65
N LEU A 241 -9.67 10.17 4.84
CA LEU A 241 -10.27 10.11 6.18
C LEU A 241 -10.14 8.68 6.72
N SER A 242 -9.47 8.55 7.86
CA SER A 242 -9.20 7.23 8.46
C SER A 242 -10.42 6.67 9.18
N ASP A 243 -10.66 5.35 9.06
CA ASP A 243 -11.71 4.64 9.80
C ASP A 243 -11.43 4.56 11.31
N LYS A 244 -10.18 4.70 11.71
CA LYS A 244 -9.75 4.75 13.11
C LYS A 244 -8.48 5.58 13.28
N ALA A 245 -8.15 5.92 14.52
CA ALA A 245 -6.88 6.57 14.84
C ALA A 245 -5.69 5.68 14.46
N ILE A 246 -4.72 6.27 13.80
CA ILE A 246 -3.45 5.66 13.38
C ILE A 246 -2.31 6.47 14.00
N PRO A 247 -1.22 5.86 14.48
CA PRO A 247 -0.05 6.60 14.97
C PRO A 247 0.42 7.65 13.94
N ASP A 248 0.98 8.75 14.40
CA ASP A 248 1.55 9.77 13.51
C ASP A 248 2.69 9.21 12.66
N ILE A 249 3.03 9.90 11.56
CA ILE A 249 3.99 9.38 10.59
C ILE A 249 5.42 9.30 11.16
N THR A 250 5.81 10.18 12.07
CA THR A 250 7.16 10.15 12.65
C THR A 250 7.35 8.96 13.57
N THR A 251 6.33 8.61 14.36
CA THR A 251 6.27 7.37 15.14
C THR A 251 6.38 6.16 14.23
N GLN A 252 5.57 6.09 13.17
CA GLN A 252 5.59 4.98 12.23
C GLN A 252 6.94 4.85 11.49
N LEU A 253 7.59 5.96 11.12
CA LEU A 253 8.92 5.95 10.50
C LEU A 253 9.99 5.44 11.46
N SER A 254 9.94 5.83 12.73
CA SER A 254 10.85 5.35 13.78
C SER A 254 10.71 3.84 14.01
N GLU A 255 9.48 3.35 14.07
CA GLU A 255 9.20 1.92 14.15
C GLU A 255 9.69 1.17 12.90
N LEU A 256 9.46 1.72 11.70
CA LEU A 256 9.90 1.13 10.44
C LEU A 256 11.43 1.04 10.37
N LYS A 257 12.14 2.11 10.77
CA LYS A 257 13.59 2.14 10.85
C LYS A 257 14.13 1.03 11.76
N THR A 258 13.57 0.91 12.96
CA THR A 258 13.94 -0.15 13.93
C THR A 258 13.63 -1.54 13.36
N PHE A 259 12.46 -1.72 12.75
CA PHE A 259 12.02 -2.98 12.15
C PHE A 259 12.97 -3.50 11.07
N TYR A 260 13.60 -2.59 10.32
CA TYR A 260 14.59 -2.95 9.30
C TYR A 260 16.04 -2.90 9.81
N GLY A 261 16.30 -2.47 11.05
CA GLY A 261 17.65 -2.35 11.62
C GLY A 261 18.49 -1.28 10.94
N LYS A 262 17.88 -0.18 10.56
CA LYS A 262 18.53 0.94 9.83
C LYS A 262 18.76 2.17 10.69
#